data_9fc8627a1aa43db1f34f444db738d257
#
_entry.id   9fc8627a1aa43db1f34f444db738d257
#
_cell.length_a   1.000
_cell.length_b   1.000
_cell.length_c   1.000
_cell.angle_alpha   90.00
_cell.angle_beta   90.00
_cell.angle_gamma   90.00
#
_symmetry.space_group_name_H-M   'P 1'
#
loop_
_entity.id
_entity.type
_entity.pdbx_description
1 polymer ?
#
loop_
_entity_poly.entity_id
_entity_poly.type
_entity_poly.pdbx_seq_one_letter_code
_entity_poly.pdbx_strand_id
1 'polypeptide(L)'
;MAGTAGAAELVSPDLRLPLPTGVALTLDACGGETDWRILDTLVELQVPATIFATALWLDGNAAALRVLRAHPALFQVENHGARHLPPVLGTHPVYGLRPAGTLEAIRTEIEHGGAAVAAATGRAPRWYRGATALYSPAAFGIASSLGFTVAGFSVNGDMGASLPAARVAARVGGAPDGAVIISHVNQPHRDSGAGVVAGITALRRRGARFVRLDEAFPAPVG
;
A
#
# COMPACT_ATOMS: atom_id res chain seq x y z
N MET A 1 36.26 23.69 1.70
CA MET A 1 35.69 22.80 0.64
C MET A 1 34.48 22.07 1.23
N ALA A 2 33.28 22.55 0.91
CA ALA A 2 32.07 21.87 1.32
C ALA A 2 31.84 20.71 0.33
N GLY A 3 31.99 19.47 0.82
CA GLY A 3 31.68 18.29 0.04
C GLY A 3 30.17 18.29 -0.25
N THR A 4 29.80 18.24 -1.51
CA THR A 4 28.45 17.93 -1.95
C THR A 4 28.12 16.53 -1.42
N ALA A 5 27.33 16.46 -0.35
CA ALA A 5 26.73 15.20 0.06
C ALA A 5 25.87 14.73 -1.12
N GLY A 6 26.35 13.71 -1.85
CA GLY A 6 25.59 13.09 -2.92
C GLY A 6 24.22 12.69 -2.37
N ALA A 7 23.16 12.98 -3.13
CA ALA A 7 21.83 12.53 -2.78
C ALA A 7 21.89 11.01 -2.56
N ALA A 8 21.61 10.56 -1.34
CA ALA A 8 21.61 9.15 -1.02
C ALA A 8 20.62 8.45 -1.97
N GLU A 9 21.06 7.35 -2.58
CA GLU A 9 20.23 6.58 -3.50
C GLU A 9 18.94 6.12 -2.79
N LEU A 10 17.80 6.39 -3.40
CA LEU A 10 16.51 5.98 -2.85
C LEU A 10 16.31 4.47 -3.06
N VAL A 11 15.76 3.81 -2.06
CA VAL A 11 15.51 2.37 -2.05
C VAL A 11 14.03 2.09 -2.29
N SER A 12 13.74 1.20 -3.23
CA SER A 12 12.41 0.60 -3.41
C SER A 12 12.49 -0.87 -2.98
N PRO A 13 11.88 -1.28 -1.86
CA PRO A 13 11.96 -2.66 -1.41
C PRO A 13 11.18 -3.60 -2.32
N ASP A 14 11.77 -4.73 -2.70
CA ASP A 14 11.05 -5.86 -3.29
C ASP A 14 10.42 -6.70 -2.18
N LEU A 15 9.19 -7.16 -2.40
CA LEU A 15 8.52 -8.10 -1.51
C LEU A 15 7.80 -9.15 -2.33
N ARG A 16 8.06 -10.42 -1.96
CA ARG A 16 7.41 -11.59 -2.54
C ARG A 16 6.89 -12.48 -1.43
N LEU A 17 5.80 -13.17 -1.70
CA LEU A 17 5.30 -14.17 -0.78
C LEU A 17 6.18 -15.42 -0.83
N PRO A 18 6.29 -16.17 0.28
CA PRO A 18 6.84 -17.53 0.23
C PRO A 18 5.97 -18.41 -0.66
N LEU A 19 6.60 -19.19 -1.56
CA LEU A 19 5.92 -20.09 -2.49
C LEU A 19 5.58 -21.44 -1.85
N PRO A 20 4.49 -22.11 -2.25
CA PRO A 20 3.35 -21.64 -3.06
C PRO A 20 2.27 -21.03 -2.16
N THR A 21 2.08 -19.73 -2.22
CA THR A 21 1.17 -19.03 -1.30
C THR A 21 -0.01 -18.36 -2.00
N GLY A 22 0.07 -18.12 -3.31
CA GLY A 22 -0.88 -17.34 -4.08
C GLY A 22 -0.38 -15.94 -4.40
N VAL A 23 -1.25 -14.95 -4.46
CA VAL A 23 -0.92 -13.55 -4.71
C VAL A 23 -1.46 -12.66 -3.58
N ALA A 24 -0.70 -11.66 -3.16
CA ALA A 24 -1.18 -10.62 -2.28
C ALA A 24 -1.55 -9.38 -3.10
N LEU A 25 -2.84 -9.03 -3.10
CA LEU A 25 -3.29 -7.75 -3.62
C LEU A 25 -3.14 -6.71 -2.50
N THR A 26 -2.31 -5.70 -2.74
CA THR A 26 -2.15 -4.59 -1.83
C THR A 26 -2.58 -3.29 -2.51
N LEU A 27 -3.38 -2.49 -1.82
CA LEU A 27 -4.01 -1.29 -2.37
C LEU A 27 -3.66 -0.09 -1.52
N ASP A 28 -3.03 0.91 -2.12
CA ASP A 28 -2.73 2.16 -1.46
C ASP A 28 -3.94 3.09 -1.51
N ALA A 29 -4.30 3.63 -0.36
CA ALA A 29 -5.36 4.60 -0.12
C ALA A 29 -4.72 5.91 0.35
N CYS A 30 -4.18 6.67 -0.61
CA CYS A 30 -3.34 7.84 -0.36
C CYS A 30 -4.12 9.05 0.18
N GLY A 31 -5.24 9.35 -0.44
CA GLY A 31 -6.13 10.48 -0.14
C GLY A 31 -7.18 10.61 -1.24
N GLY A 32 -8.15 11.52 -1.07
CA GLY A 32 -9.28 11.65 -1.99
C GLY A 32 -10.34 10.58 -1.75
N GLU A 33 -11.16 10.34 -2.75
CA GLU A 33 -12.33 9.48 -2.67
C GLU A 33 -12.01 8.01 -2.95
N THR A 34 -12.79 7.12 -2.37
CA THR A 34 -12.69 5.67 -2.63
C THR A 34 -13.18 5.31 -4.03
N ASP A 35 -12.44 4.47 -4.73
CA ASP A 35 -12.92 3.84 -5.96
C ASP A 35 -13.80 2.62 -5.63
N TRP A 36 -15.09 2.84 -5.62
CA TRP A 36 -16.07 1.83 -5.28
C TRP A 36 -16.10 0.65 -6.25
N ARG A 37 -15.69 0.85 -7.51
CA ARG A 37 -15.57 -0.26 -8.48
C ARG A 37 -14.66 -1.35 -7.94
N ILE A 38 -13.54 -0.95 -7.30
CA ILE A 38 -12.58 -1.88 -6.72
C ILE A 38 -13.12 -2.48 -5.43
N LEU A 39 -13.57 -1.63 -4.49
CA LEU A 39 -13.98 -2.10 -3.17
C LEU A 39 -15.19 -3.05 -3.24
N ASP A 40 -16.21 -2.71 -4.05
CA ASP A 40 -17.38 -3.57 -4.28
C ASP A 40 -16.98 -4.90 -4.93
N THR A 41 -16.09 -4.88 -5.94
CA THR A 41 -15.57 -6.11 -6.56
C THR A 41 -14.88 -7.02 -5.55
N LEU A 42 -14.07 -6.46 -4.63
CA LEU A 42 -13.40 -7.27 -3.61
C LEU A 42 -14.39 -7.96 -2.67
N VAL A 43 -15.44 -7.25 -2.28
CA VAL A 43 -16.52 -7.81 -1.44
C VAL A 43 -17.33 -8.86 -2.21
N GLU A 44 -17.79 -8.54 -3.41
CA GLU A 44 -18.61 -9.44 -4.25
C GLU A 44 -17.88 -10.74 -4.59
N LEU A 45 -16.61 -10.64 -4.96
CA LEU A 45 -15.80 -11.81 -5.33
C LEU A 45 -15.12 -12.48 -4.13
N GLN A 46 -15.32 -11.96 -2.91
CA GLN A 46 -14.67 -12.45 -1.69
C GLN A 46 -13.14 -12.53 -1.84
N VAL A 47 -12.53 -11.44 -2.33
CA VAL A 47 -11.09 -11.35 -2.56
C VAL A 47 -10.41 -10.68 -1.39
N PRO A 48 -9.54 -11.39 -0.63
CA PRO A 48 -8.73 -10.79 0.42
C PRO A 48 -7.76 -9.74 -0.15
N ALA A 49 -7.58 -8.64 0.59
CA ALA A 49 -6.65 -7.58 0.25
C ALA A 49 -6.06 -6.90 1.49
N THR A 50 -4.85 -6.37 1.35
CA THR A 50 -4.23 -5.49 2.34
C THR A 50 -4.34 -4.04 1.85
N ILE A 51 -4.96 -3.17 2.65
CA ILE A 51 -5.18 -1.77 2.34
C ILE A 51 -4.17 -0.94 3.14
N PHE A 52 -3.27 -0.23 2.47
CA PHE A 52 -2.39 0.74 3.10
C PHE A 52 -3.07 2.11 3.10
N ALA A 53 -3.56 2.55 4.26
CA ALA A 53 -4.36 3.76 4.39
C ALA A 53 -3.60 4.88 5.08
N THR A 54 -3.69 6.10 4.54
CA THR A 54 -3.23 7.30 5.24
C THR A 54 -4.28 7.77 6.25
N ALA A 55 -3.85 8.56 7.24
CA ALA A 55 -4.80 9.23 8.12
C ALA A 55 -5.76 10.14 7.34
N LEU A 56 -5.27 10.85 6.33
CA LEU A 56 -6.10 11.70 5.45
C LEU A 56 -7.22 10.92 4.76
N TRP A 57 -6.91 9.71 4.23
CA TRP A 57 -7.93 8.92 3.56
C TRP A 57 -8.94 8.37 4.57
N LEU A 58 -8.50 7.90 5.73
CA LEU A 58 -9.37 7.40 6.79
C LEU A 58 -10.38 8.45 7.26
N ASP A 59 -9.93 9.69 7.45
CA ASP A 59 -10.79 10.81 7.87
C ASP A 59 -11.86 11.15 6.83
N GLY A 60 -11.51 11.07 5.54
CA GLY A 60 -12.41 11.44 4.44
C GLY A 60 -13.34 10.31 3.96
N ASN A 61 -13.10 9.05 4.34
CA ASN A 61 -13.75 7.89 3.72
C ASN A 61 -14.48 6.99 4.74
N ALA A 62 -15.29 7.58 5.63
CA ALA A 62 -16.01 6.85 6.66
C ALA A 62 -16.92 5.72 6.12
N ALA A 63 -17.47 5.86 4.91
CA ALA A 63 -18.28 4.81 4.27
C ALA A 63 -17.43 3.60 3.91
N ALA A 64 -16.28 3.81 3.26
CA ALA A 64 -15.36 2.73 2.91
C ALA A 64 -14.79 2.06 4.18
N LEU A 65 -14.42 2.84 5.20
CA LEU A 65 -13.98 2.30 6.48
C LEU A 65 -15.01 1.38 7.13
N ARG A 66 -16.31 1.71 7.04
CA ARG A 66 -17.38 0.81 7.52
C ARG A 66 -17.38 -0.52 6.78
N VAL A 67 -17.18 -0.52 5.46
CA VAL A 67 -17.08 -1.76 4.66
C VAL A 67 -15.86 -2.57 5.07
N LEU A 68 -14.69 -1.95 5.20
CA LEU A 68 -13.47 -2.65 5.63
C LEU A 68 -13.65 -3.31 7.02
N ARG A 69 -14.28 -2.60 7.96
CA ARG A 69 -14.57 -3.11 9.31
C ARG A 69 -15.64 -4.20 9.34
N ALA A 70 -16.60 -4.17 8.42
CA ALA A 70 -17.64 -5.20 8.30
C ALA A 70 -17.11 -6.52 7.72
N HIS A 71 -15.97 -6.49 7.03
CA HIS A 71 -15.37 -7.65 6.38
C HIS A 71 -13.93 -7.92 6.86
N PRO A 72 -13.69 -8.16 8.17
CA PRO A 72 -12.34 -8.29 8.74
C PRO A 72 -11.60 -9.54 8.24
N ALA A 73 -12.32 -10.54 7.70
CA ALA A 73 -11.72 -11.70 7.07
C ALA A 73 -11.16 -11.39 5.67
N LEU A 74 -11.69 -10.37 4.98
CA LEU A 74 -11.21 -9.95 3.66
C LEU A 74 -10.14 -8.86 3.76
N PHE A 75 -10.29 -7.92 4.70
CA PHE A 75 -9.47 -6.72 4.71
C PHE A 75 -8.53 -6.64 5.90
N GLN A 76 -7.27 -6.46 5.60
CA GLN A 76 -6.23 -6.02 6.53
C GLN A 76 -5.93 -4.55 6.22
N VAL A 77 -6.04 -3.65 7.22
CA VAL A 77 -5.71 -2.23 7.05
C VAL A 77 -4.39 -1.94 7.71
N GLU A 78 -3.47 -1.34 6.96
CA GLU A 78 -2.08 -1.08 7.35
C GLU A 78 -1.70 0.39 7.12
N ASN A 79 -0.53 0.78 7.61
CA ASN A 79 -0.09 2.16 7.69
C ASN A 79 0.49 2.67 6.35
N HIS A 80 -0.09 3.75 5.79
CA HIS A 80 0.43 4.46 4.61
C HIS A 80 0.93 5.88 4.95
N GLY A 81 1.18 6.15 6.21
CA GLY A 81 1.55 7.47 6.72
C GLY A 81 0.34 8.33 7.10
N ALA A 82 0.62 9.51 7.63
CA ALA A 82 -0.43 10.44 8.03
C ALA A 82 -0.91 11.31 6.87
N ARG A 83 0.02 11.98 6.18
CA ARG A 83 -0.22 13.04 5.20
C ARG A 83 0.25 12.71 3.79
N HIS A 84 0.61 11.47 3.53
CA HIS A 84 1.15 10.99 2.26
C HIS A 84 2.46 11.68 1.87
N LEU A 85 3.35 11.88 2.82
CA LEU A 85 4.68 12.44 2.57
C LEU A 85 5.67 11.29 2.29
N PRO A 86 6.39 11.31 1.15
CA PRO A 86 7.46 10.34 0.90
C PRO A 86 8.48 10.32 2.04
N PRO A 87 8.86 9.13 2.57
CA PRO A 87 9.83 8.99 3.66
C PRO A 87 11.26 9.18 3.17
N VAL A 88 11.51 10.37 2.62
CA VAL A 88 12.74 10.75 1.95
C VAL A 88 13.31 12.01 2.60
N LEU A 89 14.62 11.99 2.81
CA LEU A 89 15.39 13.13 3.33
C LEU A 89 15.62 14.18 2.24
N GLY A 90 15.69 15.45 2.66
CA GLY A 90 15.91 16.57 1.76
C GLY A 90 14.62 17.19 1.24
N THR A 91 14.74 18.06 0.26
CA THR A 91 13.63 18.91 -0.20
C THR A 91 13.19 18.64 -1.63
N HIS A 92 13.90 17.77 -2.36
CA HIS A 92 13.59 17.46 -3.76
C HIS A 92 12.31 16.63 -3.85
N PRO A 93 11.32 17.05 -4.64
CA PRO A 93 10.10 16.29 -4.82
C PRO A 93 10.36 14.88 -5.37
N VAL A 94 9.59 13.90 -4.86
CA VAL A 94 9.58 12.53 -5.37
C VAL A 94 8.28 12.32 -6.13
N TYR A 95 8.34 12.11 -7.43
CA TYR A 95 7.17 12.08 -8.32
C TYR A 95 6.21 13.28 -8.13
N GLY A 96 6.77 14.46 -7.91
CA GLY A 96 6.01 15.68 -7.68
C GLY A 96 5.47 15.86 -6.25
N LEU A 97 5.67 14.89 -5.36
CA LEU A 97 5.27 14.99 -3.95
C LEU A 97 6.41 15.58 -3.11
N ARG A 98 6.05 16.49 -2.22
CA ARG A 98 6.99 17.04 -1.22
C ARG A 98 7.37 15.92 -0.24
N PRO A 99 8.67 15.61 -0.05
CA PRO A 99 9.09 14.61 0.93
C PRO A 99 8.90 15.10 2.37
N ALA A 100 8.93 14.18 3.32
CA ALA A 100 8.97 14.50 4.75
C ALA A 100 10.22 15.34 5.10
N GLY A 101 11.33 15.08 4.44
CA GLY A 101 12.51 15.95 4.40
C GLY A 101 13.50 15.79 5.56
N THR A 102 13.04 15.46 6.76
CA THR A 102 13.86 15.25 7.95
C THR A 102 13.56 13.91 8.63
N LEU A 103 14.49 13.41 9.45
CA LEU A 103 14.28 12.18 10.23
C LEU A 103 13.08 12.30 11.18
N GLU A 104 12.91 13.45 11.80
CA GLU A 104 11.80 13.72 12.70
C GLU A 104 10.46 13.72 11.96
N ALA A 105 10.40 14.39 10.79
CA ALA A 105 9.17 14.42 10.00
C ALA A 105 8.82 13.05 9.42
N ILE A 106 9.82 12.21 9.05
CA ILE A 106 9.59 10.82 8.66
C ILE A 106 9.01 10.03 9.84
N ARG A 107 9.57 10.16 11.04
CA ARG A 107 9.05 9.52 12.25
C ARG A 107 7.60 9.92 12.51
N THR A 108 7.32 11.22 12.55
CA THR A 108 5.98 11.77 12.77
C THR A 108 4.96 11.25 11.75
N GLU A 109 5.34 11.20 10.47
CA GLU A 109 4.50 10.69 9.37
C GLU A 109 4.10 9.23 9.61
N ILE A 110 5.06 8.39 10.05
CA ILE A 110 4.82 6.98 10.33
C ILE A 110 4.00 6.79 11.61
N GLU A 111 4.36 7.45 12.70
CA GLU A 111 3.70 7.34 14.00
C GLU A 111 2.23 7.77 13.93
N HIS A 112 1.96 8.95 13.36
CA HIS A 112 0.60 9.46 13.25
C HIS A 112 -0.26 8.63 12.30
N GLY A 113 0.31 8.13 11.19
CA GLY A 113 -0.39 7.20 10.31
C GLY A 113 -0.76 5.90 11.03
N GLY A 114 0.19 5.31 11.75
CA GLY A 114 -0.06 4.10 12.54
C GLY A 114 -1.12 4.28 13.63
N ALA A 115 -1.06 5.41 14.35
CA ALA A 115 -2.06 5.75 15.36
C ALA A 115 -3.46 5.93 14.75
N ALA A 116 -3.56 6.57 13.59
CA ALA A 116 -4.83 6.74 12.88
C ALA A 116 -5.43 5.40 12.44
N VAL A 117 -4.63 4.48 11.90
CA VAL A 117 -5.09 3.13 11.54
C VAL A 117 -5.56 2.38 12.78
N ALA A 118 -4.79 2.41 13.87
CA ALA A 118 -5.18 1.73 15.11
C ALA A 118 -6.50 2.27 15.67
N ALA A 119 -6.68 3.59 15.70
CA ALA A 119 -7.91 4.24 16.14
C ALA A 119 -9.11 3.89 15.22
N ALA A 120 -8.89 3.90 13.91
CA ALA A 120 -9.93 3.63 12.93
C ALA A 120 -10.39 2.17 12.91
N THR A 121 -9.48 1.21 13.15
CA THR A 121 -9.76 -0.23 12.97
C THR A 121 -9.86 -1.00 14.29
N GLY A 122 -9.38 -0.44 15.39
CA GLY A 122 -9.22 -1.15 16.66
C GLY A 122 -8.05 -2.15 16.68
N ARG A 123 -7.20 -2.16 15.66
CA ARG A 123 -6.03 -3.05 15.51
C ARG A 123 -4.77 -2.24 15.20
N ALA A 124 -3.69 -2.51 15.91
CA ALA A 124 -2.40 -1.90 15.58
C ALA A 124 -1.87 -2.44 14.24
N PRO A 125 -1.51 -1.56 13.29
CA PRO A 125 -0.89 -1.99 12.05
C PRO A 125 0.54 -2.49 12.30
N ARG A 126 0.98 -3.46 11.51
CA ARG A 126 2.33 -4.06 11.57
C ARG A 126 3.19 -3.66 10.39
N TRP A 127 2.54 -3.33 9.29
CA TRP A 127 3.22 -2.96 8.05
C TRP A 127 3.14 -1.47 7.80
N TYR A 128 4.18 -0.94 7.22
CA TYR A 128 4.24 0.43 6.72
C TYR A 128 4.63 0.43 5.25
N ARG A 129 3.86 1.13 4.44
CA ARG A 129 4.25 1.50 3.08
C ARG A 129 4.20 3.01 2.98
N GLY A 130 5.36 3.65 2.78
CA GLY A 130 5.42 5.10 2.60
C GLY A 130 4.94 5.54 1.21
N ALA A 131 4.48 6.76 1.12
CA ALA A 131 4.13 7.37 -0.15
C ALA A 131 5.24 7.17 -1.19
N THR A 132 4.87 6.87 -2.43
CA THR A 132 5.76 6.52 -3.56
C THR A 132 6.48 5.18 -3.45
N ALA A 133 6.47 4.50 -2.31
CA ALA A 133 7.26 3.31 -2.00
C ALA A 133 8.77 3.49 -2.29
N LEU A 134 9.27 4.73 -2.19
CA LEU A 134 10.69 5.10 -2.25
C LEU A 134 11.13 5.68 -0.91
N TYR A 135 12.31 5.29 -0.47
CA TYR A 135 12.78 5.56 0.88
C TYR A 135 14.22 6.05 0.88
N SER A 136 14.54 7.04 1.70
CA SER A 136 15.91 7.20 2.16
C SER A 136 16.31 6.00 3.05
N PRO A 137 17.53 5.48 2.99
CA PRO A 137 17.95 4.31 3.79
C PRO A 137 17.64 4.44 5.28
N ALA A 138 17.77 5.63 5.85
CA ALA A 138 17.45 5.87 7.27
C ALA A 138 15.97 5.65 7.63
N ALA A 139 15.04 5.75 6.67
CA ALA A 139 13.61 5.54 6.92
C ALA A 139 13.29 4.10 7.35
N PHE A 140 14.07 3.11 6.90
CA PHE A 140 13.90 1.72 7.33
C PHE A 140 14.18 1.54 8.82
N GLY A 141 15.28 2.15 9.31
CA GLY A 141 15.61 2.12 10.74
C GLY A 141 14.54 2.81 11.61
N ILE A 142 13.98 3.92 11.11
CA ILE A 142 12.90 4.62 11.80
C ILE A 142 11.66 3.73 11.86
N ALA A 143 11.21 3.18 10.72
CA ALA A 143 10.04 2.30 10.68
C ALA A 143 10.20 1.09 11.63
N SER A 144 11.37 0.43 11.59
CA SER A 144 11.70 -0.69 12.46
C SER A 144 11.69 -0.29 13.94
N SER A 145 12.25 0.87 14.30
CA SER A 145 12.26 1.36 15.69
C SER A 145 10.86 1.67 16.23
N LEU A 146 9.91 1.88 15.34
CA LEU A 146 8.48 2.07 15.64
C LEU A 146 7.66 0.77 15.59
N GLY A 147 8.31 -0.37 15.38
CA GLY A 147 7.68 -1.68 15.32
C GLY A 147 7.06 -2.04 13.96
N PHE A 148 7.35 -1.27 12.90
CA PHE A 148 6.82 -1.54 11.57
C PHE A 148 7.79 -2.33 10.70
N THR A 149 7.24 -3.26 9.92
CA THR A 149 7.92 -3.85 8.78
C THR A 149 7.58 -3.03 7.53
N VAL A 150 8.58 -2.63 6.74
CA VAL A 150 8.34 -1.89 5.50
C VAL A 150 7.86 -2.86 4.42
N ALA A 151 6.69 -2.57 3.84
CA ALA A 151 6.11 -3.36 2.76
C ALA A 151 6.61 -2.86 1.39
N GLY A 152 7.29 -3.76 0.68
CA GLY A 152 7.58 -3.60 -0.75
C GLY A 152 6.49 -4.21 -1.63
N PHE A 153 6.85 -4.46 -2.89
CA PHE A 153 6.03 -5.14 -3.88
C PHE A 153 6.92 -5.77 -4.96
N SER A 154 6.40 -6.77 -5.67
CA SER A 154 7.08 -7.36 -6.83
C SER A 154 6.37 -7.06 -8.16
N VAL A 155 5.11 -6.62 -8.12
CA VAL A 155 4.34 -6.23 -9.29
C VAL A 155 3.73 -4.85 -9.08
N ASN A 156 4.16 -3.86 -9.88
CA ASN A 156 3.51 -2.56 -9.92
C ASN A 156 2.32 -2.62 -10.89
N GLY A 157 1.09 -2.71 -10.36
CA GLY A 157 -0.12 -2.91 -11.12
C GLY A 157 -0.54 -1.69 -11.95
N ASP A 158 -0.50 -0.50 -11.37
CA ASP A 158 -1.12 0.68 -11.97
C ASP A 158 -0.22 1.93 -12.09
N MET A 159 1.05 1.86 -11.63
CA MET A 159 2.02 2.98 -11.68
C MET A 159 1.48 4.27 -11.06
N GLY A 160 0.96 4.20 -9.82
CA GLY A 160 0.36 5.37 -9.18
C GLY A 160 -0.99 5.73 -9.78
N ALA A 161 -1.76 4.73 -10.21
CA ALA A 161 -3.03 4.88 -10.92
C ALA A 161 -2.92 5.71 -12.22
N SER A 162 -1.75 5.72 -12.87
CA SER A 162 -1.51 6.52 -14.08
C SER A 162 -1.67 5.74 -15.38
N LEU A 163 -1.76 4.41 -15.33
CA LEU A 163 -1.87 3.57 -16.51
C LEU A 163 -3.30 3.45 -17.01
N PRO A 164 -3.51 3.30 -18.35
CA PRO A 164 -4.80 2.94 -18.93
C PRO A 164 -5.29 1.58 -18.43
N ALA A 165 -6.61 1.39 -18.36
CA ALA A 165 -7.25 0.18 -17.84
C ALA A 165 -6.71 -1.13 -18.43
N ALA A 166 -6.50 -1.20 -19.74
CA ALA A 166 -5.98 -2.41 -20.41
C ALA A 166 -4.57 -2.78 -19.93
N ARG A 167 -3.70 -1.78 -19.68
CA ARG A 167 -2.34 -2.01 -19.16
C ARG A 167 -2.37 -2.50 -17.72
N VAL A 168 -3.24 -1.92 -16.88
CA VAL A 168 -3.44 -2.35 -15.50
C VAL A 168 -4.00 -3.77 -15.46
N ALA A 169 -5.03 -4.07 -16.25
CA ALA A 169 -5.62 -5.41 -16.35
C ALA A 169 -4.58 -6.48 -16.72
N ALA A 170 -3.71 -6.18 -17.68
CA ALA A 170 -2.64 -7.10 -18.08
C ALA A 170 -1.61 -7.30 -16.96
N ARG A 171 -1.19 -6.24 -16.26
CA ARG A 171 -0.20 -6.34 -15.18
C ARG A 171 -0.74 -7.08 -13.97
N VAL A 172 -1.91 -6.70 -13.48
CA VAL A 172 -2.57 -7.33 -12.34
C VAL A 172 -2.96 -8.76 -12.68
N GLY A 173 -3.68 -8.97 -13.80
CA GLY A 173 -4.13 -10.28 -14.25
C GLY A 173 -3.01 -11.25 -14.63
N GLY A 174 -1.84 -10.74 -15.02
CA GLY A 174 -0.65 -11.52 -15.34
C GLY A 174 0.27 -11.80 -14.16
N ALA A 175 -0.05 -11.33 -12.94
CA ALA A 175 0.81 -11.52 -11.78
C ALA A 175 1.06 -13.01 -11.50
N PRO A 176 2.32 -13.43 -11.31
CA PRO A 176 2.65 -14.82 -11.00
C PRO A 176 2.28 -15.18 -9.55
N ASP A 177 2.29 -16.47 -9.26
CA ASP A 177 2.23 -16.95 -7.88
C ASP A 177 3.41 -16.38 -7.07
N GLY A 178 3.18 -16.06 -5.80
CA GLY A 178 4.15 -15.36 -4.94
C GLY A 178 4.21 -13.84 -5.15
N ALA A 179 3.44 -13.26 -6.07
CA ALA A 179 3.46 -11.83 -6.30
C ALA A 179 2.81 -11.04 -5.15
N VAL A 180 3.46 -9.94 -4.76
CA VAL A 180 2.84 -8.85 -4.01
C VAL A 180 2.57 -7.71 -5.01
N ILE A 181 1.30 -7.44 -5.25
CA ILE A 181 0.84 -6.44 -6.22
C ILE A 181 0.56 -5.13 -5.50
N ILE A 182 1.13 -4.02 -5.98
CA ILE A 182 0.72 -2.67 -5.58
C ILE A 182 -0.23 -2.09 -6.61
N SER A 183 -1.36 -1.55 -6.17
CA SER A 183 -2.29 -0.71 -6.93
C SER A 183 -2.95 0.30 -6.00
N HIS A 184 -3.89 1.12 -6.51
CA HIS A 184 -4.53 2.20 -5.74
C HIS A 184 -6.04 2.02 -5.72
N VAL A 185 -6.66 2.33 -4.57
CA VAL A 185 -8.13 2.25 -4.36
C VAL A 185 -8.79 3.63 -4.21
N ASN A 186 -8.03 4.69 -4.44
CA ASN A 186 -8.45 6.07 -4.15
C ASN A 186 -8.48 6.99 -5.39
N GLN A 187 -8.68 6.44 -6.58
CA GLN A 187 -8.68 7.20 -7.83
C GLN A 187 -9.93 6.89 -8.70
N PRO A 188 -11.18 7.18 -8.22
CA PRO A 188 -12.42 6.75 -8.87
C PRO A 188 -12.61 7.33 -10.28
N HIS A 189 -11.96 8.46 -10.58
CA HIS A 189 -12.08 9.15 -11.87
C HIS A 189 -11.03 8.72 -12.89
N ARG A 190 -10.13 7.79 -12.54
CA ARG A 190 -9.11 7.27 -13.44
C ARG A 190 -9.48 5.90 -13.99
N ASP A 191 -9.01 5.61 -15.19
CA ASP A 191 -9.26 4.33 -15.88
C ASP A 191 -8.63 3.14 -15.14
N SER A 192 -7.57 3.39 -14.36
CA SER A 192 -6.83 2.35 -13.64
C SER A 192 -7.73 1.47 -12.77
N GLY A 193 -8.77 2.03 -12.14
CA GLY A 193 -9.70 1.27 -11.31
C GLY A 193 -10.42 0.17 -12.07
N ALA A 194 -10.93 0.47 -13.28
CA ALA A 194 -11.52 -0.55 -14.16
C ALA A 194 -10.50 -1.63 -14.54
N GLY A 195 -9.24 -1.24 -14.72
CA GLY A 195 -8.14 -2.19 -14.99
C GLY A 195 -7.83 -3.09 -13.81
N VAL A 196 -7.84 -2.56 -12.57
CA VAL A 196 -7.67 -3.36 -11.35
C VAL A 196 -8.78 -4.41 -11.23
N VAL A 197 -10.05 -4.03 -11.43
CA VAL A 197 -11.22 -4.93 -11.42
C VAL A 197 -11.06 -6.04 -12.47
N ALA A 198 -10.70 -5.69 -13.70
CA ALA A 198 -10.49 -6.67 -14.77
C ALA A 198 -9.32 -7.62 -14.45
N GLY A 199 -8.24 -7.10 -13.86
CA GLY A 199 -7.09 -7.89 -13.44
C GLY A 199 -7.42 -8.88 -12.30
N ILE A 200 -8.16 -8.45 -11.28
CA ILE A 200 -8.67 -9.32 -10.20
C ILE A 200 -9.53 -10.45 -10.79
N THR A 201 -10.45 -10.10 -11.69
CA THR A 201 -11.32 -11.08 -12.36
C THR A 201 -10.51 -12.10 -13.16
N ALA A 202 -9.46 -11.65 -13.87
CA ALA A 202 -8.58 -12.54 -14.62
C ALA A 202 -7.79 -13.49 -13.71
N LEU A 203 -7.25 -13.00 -12.59
CA LEU A 203 -6.58 -13.81 -11.58
C LEU A 203 -7.52 -14.88 -11.00
N ARG A 204 -8.74 -14.49 -10.63
CA ARG A 204 -9.79 -15.43 -10.16
C ARG A 204 -10.09 -16.53 -11.18
N ARG A 205 -10.27 -16.17 -12.46
CA ARG A 205 -10.53 -17.12 -13.54
C ARG A 205 -9.38 -18.11 -13.74
N ARG A 206 -8.14 -17.71 -13.46
CA ARG A 206 -6.98 -18.61 -13.50
C ARG A 206 -6.86 -19.50 -12.26
N GLY A 207 -7.75 -19.37 -11.28
CA GLY A 207 -7.69 -20.11 -10.03
C GLY A 207 -6.65 -19.57 -9.04
N ALA A 208 -6.17 -18.32 -9.20
CA ALA A 208 -5.22 -17.75 -8.27
C ALA A 208 -5.84 -17.62 -6.87
N ARG A 209 -5.10 -18.07 -5.85
CA ARG A 209 -5.43 -17.84 -4.46
C ARG A 209 -4.99 -16.42 -4.08
N PHE A 210 -5.88 -15.67 -3.43
CA PHE A 210 -5.53 -14.38 -2.83
C PHE A 210 -5.28 -14.53 -1.33
N VAL A 211 -4.29 -13.81 -0.82
CA VAL A 211 -3.94 -13.80 0.61
C VAL A 211 -3.65 -12.36 1.06
N ARG A 212 -3.89 -12.08 2.34
CA ARG A 212 -3.41 -10.85 2.97
C ARG A 212 -1.97 -11.00 3.41
N LEU A 213 -1.29 -9.89 3.68
CA LEU A 213 0.09 -9.94 4.15
C LEU A 213 0.22 -10.60 5.54
N ASP A 214 -0.78 -10.43 6.44
CA ASP A 214 -0.75 -11.06 7.75
C ASP A 214 -0.91 -12.58 7.70
N GLU A 215 -1.59 -13.11 6.68
CA GLU A 215 -1.72 -14.56 6.44
C GLU A 215 -0.42 -15.14 5.86
N ALA A 216 0.21 -14.41 4.93
CA ALA A 216 1.44 -14.87 4.30
C ALA A 216 2.67 -14.71 5.21
N PHE A 217 2.64 -13.71 6.09
CA PHE A 217 3.70 -13.38 7.04
C PHE A 217 3.11 -13.29 8.45
N PRO A 218 2.76 -14.42 9.07
CA PRO A 218 2.20 -14.41 10.43
C PRO A 218 3.18 -13.78 11.42
N ALA A 219 2.64 -13.17 12.49
CA ALA A 219 3.48 -12.69 13.57
C ALA A 219 4.25 -13.87 14.19
N PRO A 220 5.49 -13.69 14.65
CA PRO A 220 6.17 -14.71 15.44
C PRO A 220 5.24 -15.13 16.59
N VAL A 221 5.10 -16.45 16.78
CA VAL A 221 4.42 -16.99 17.97
C VAL A 221 5.34 -16.69 19.14
N GLY A 222 4.91 -15.78 20.03
CA GLY A 222 5.65 -15.42 21.24
C GLY A 222 5.68 -16.55 22.27
#